data_cc98835c12c4b57c19507d73aaa47ea1
#
_entry.id   cc98835c12c4b57c19507d73aaa47ea1
#
_cell.length_a   1.000
_cell.length_b   1.000
_cell.length_c   1.000
_cell.angle_alpha   90.00
_cell.angle_beta   90.00
_cell.angle_gamma   90.00
#
_symmetry.space_group_name_H-M   'P 1'
#
loop_
_entity.id
_entity.type
_entity.pdbx_description
1 polymer ?
#
loop_
_entity_poly.entity_id
_entity_poly.type
_entity_poly.pdbx_seq_one_letter_code
_entity_poly.pdbx_strand_id
1 'polypeptide(L)'
;MSRGLGDVYKRQIGYRGGSMFRGKNFYNFGYGNLRDYPLADCKFAIEQLADRYAYIDRDRVGIYGHSGGGMMAAAAILTYPDFFKVAVAASGNYDNNIYTKWWGEMYHGVKMKVKKDADGIKKYIFESKIPTIMELAANLKGKLLLVTGDMDINVHPANTFRLANALIKADKLFDMMVIPGADHSIDSPYYFNLLRHYFAEHLLGGAIE
;
A
#
# COMPACT_ATOMS: atom_id res chain seq x y z
N MET A 1 -1.72 5.90 15.75
CA MET A 1 -2.86 5.44 16.58
C MET A 1 -3.96 4.99 15.64
N SER A 2 -4.43 3.76 15.75
CA SER A 2 -5.60 3.30 15.00
C SER A 2 -6.86 3.89 15.65
N ARG A 3 -7.53 4.80 14.97
CA ARG A 3 -8.85 5.30 15.38
C ARG A 3 -9.89 4.42 14.69
N GLY A 4 -10.26 3.31 15.36
CA GLY A 4 -11.17 2.33 14.77
C GLY A 4 -12.62 2.80 14.71
N LEU A 5 -13.33 2.29 13.72
CA LEU A 5 -14.79 2.22 13.69
C LEU A 5 -15.23 1.24 14.79
N GLY A 6 -15.71 1.78 15.91
CA GLY A 6 -16.20 0.96 17.03
C GLY A 6 -15.10 0.43 17.94
N ASP A 7 -15.33 0.71 19.14
CA ASP A 7 -14.49 0.43 20.30
C ASP A 7 -14.35 -1.02 20.55
N VAL A 8 -13.55 -1.84 20.07
CA VAL A 8 -13.48 -3.04 20.87
C VAL A 8 -12.17 -3.75 20.89
N TYR A 9 -11.26 -3.92 20.40
CA TYR A 9 -9.99 -4.60 20.58
C TYR A 9 -8.99 -4.23 19.49
N LYS A 10 -8.21 -3.19 19.76
CA LYS A 10 -7.01 -2.91 18.96
C LYS A 10 -6.01 -4.03 19.16
N ARG A 11 -5.89 -4.93 18.21
CA ARG A 11 -4.80 -5.89 18.18
C ARG A 11 -3.76 -5.43 17.18
N GLN A 12 -2.51 -5.33 17.63
CA GLN A 12 -1.38 -5.11 16.76
C GLN A 12 -0.79 -6.46 16.38
N ILE A 13 -0.67 -6.70 15.08
CA ILE A 13 0.00 -7.88 14.54
C ILE A 13 1.32 -7.42 13.94
N GLY A 14 2.42 -7.92 14.50
CA GLY A 14 3.75 -7.68 13.96
C GLY A 14 4.00 -8.63 12.78
N TYR A 15 4.12 -8.07 11.59
CA TYR A 15 4.48 -8.82 10.39
C TYR A 15 5.99 -8.77 10.12
N ARG A 16 6.48 -9.74 9.36
CA ARG A 16 7.90 -9.82 8.96
C ARG A 16 8.26 -8.60 8.10
N GLY A 17 9.40 -7.97 8.40
CA GLY A 17 9.88 -6.76 7.73
C GLY A 17 9.39 -5.44 8.35
N GLY A 18 8.33 -5.46 9.17
CA GLY A 18 7.74 -4.26 9.77
C GLY A 18 7.84 -4.17 11.30
N SER A 19 8.26 -5.24 11.97
CA SER A 19 8.29 -5.31 13.43
C SER A 19 9.71 -5.31 13.98
N MET A 20 10.03 -4.32 14.80
CA MET A 20 11.30 -4.24 15.51
C MET A 20 11.40 -5.29 16.63
N PHE A 21 12.60 -5.52 17.14
CA PHE A 21 12.90 -6.38 18.31
C PHE A 21 12.58 -7.88 18.14
N ARG A 22 12.38 -8.36 16.92
CA ARG A 22 12.14 -9.77 16.59
C ARG A 22 13.35 -10.46 15.94
N GLY A 23 14.52 -9.81 15.96
CA GLY A 23 15.76 -10.29 15.36
C GLY A 23 15.96 -9.81 13.91
N LYS A 24 17.23 -9.83 13.47
CA LYS A 24 17.67 -9.25 12.19
C LYS A 24 16.94 -9.87 10.98
N ASN A 25 16.80 -11.19 10.93
CA ASN A 25 16.17 -11.86 9.80
C ASN A 25 14.68 -11.53 9.69
N PHE A 26 14.00 -11.37 10.82
CA PHE A 26 12.60 -10.98 10.84
C PHE A 26 12.42 -9.53 10.36
N TYR A 27 13.26 -8.61 10.84
CA TYR A 27 13.20 -7.20 10.47
C TYR A 27 13.57 -6.97 8.99
N ASN A 28 14.59 -7.65 8.48
CA ASN A 28 15.07 -7.48 7.10
C ASN A 28 14.29 -8.33 6.08
N PHE A 29 13.23 -9.01 6.46
CA PHE A 29 12.46 -9.88 5.57
C PHE A 29 11.96 -9.17 4.32
N GLY A 30 11.62 -7.88 4.44
CA GLY A 30 11.15 -7.05 3.34
C GLY A 30 12.24 -6.49 2.42
N TYR A 31 13.53 -6.66 2.79
CA TYR A 31 14.62 -6.12 1.97
C TYR A 31 14.67 -6.79 0.59
N GLY A 32 14.69 -5.97 -0.45
CA GLY A 32 14.62 -6.44 -1.83
C GLY A 32 13.20 -6.72 -2.35
N ASN A 33 12.17 -6.56 -1.51
CA ASN A 33 10.76 -6.73 -1.88
C ASN A 33 9.87 -5.65 -1.27
N LEU A 34 10.21 -4.39 -1.51
CA LEU A 34 9.56 -3.22 -0.88
C LEU A 34 8.05 -3.15 -1.13
N ARG A 35 7.55 -3.65 -2.28
CA ARG A 35 6.15 -3.60 -2.64
C ARG A 35 5.28 -4.65 -1.93
N ASP A 36 5.76 -5.88 -1.84
CA ASP A 36 4.89 -7.04 -1.56
C ASP A 36 5.13 -7.71 -0.19
N TYR A 37 6.21 -7.34 0.51
CA TYR A 37 6.73 -8.10 1.64
C TYR A 37 5.74 -8.41 2.78
N PRO A 38 4.82 -7.51 3.20
CA PRO A 38 3.95 -7.78 4.35
C PRO A 38 2.60 -8.38 3.98
N LEU A 39 2.23 -8.40 2.69
CA LEU A 39 0.86 -8.62 2.25
C LEU A 39 0.37 -10.03 2.58
N ALA A 40 1.21 -11.03 2.36
CA ALA A 40 0.87 -12.42 2.68
C ALA A 40 0.70 -12.65 4.19
N ASP A 41 1.57 -12.05 5.02
CA ASP A 41 1.49 -12.16 6.47
C ASP A 41 0.20 -11.48 6.99
N CYS A 42 -0.16 -10.31 6.47
CA CYS A 42 -1.39 -9.62 6.84
C CYS A 42 -2.64 -10.42 6.47
N LYS A 43 -2.69 -10.93 5.24
CA LYS A 43 -3.79 -11.77 4.77
C LYS A 43 -3.93 -13.02 5.65
N PHE A 44 -2.85 -13.76 5.85
CA PHE A 44 -2.85 -14.99 6.66
C PHE A 44 -3.29 -14.74 8.11
N ALA A 45 -2.85 -13.62 8.71
CA ALA A 45 -3.27 -13.27 10.06
C ALA A 45 -4.79 -13.02 10.15
N ILE A 46 -5.38 -12.36 9.16
CA ILE A 46 -6.83 -12.13 9.12
C ILE A 46 -7.56 -13.47 8.94
N GLU A 47 -7.10 -14.35 8.05
CA GLU A 47 -7.68 -15.66 7.85
C GLU A 47 -7.66 -16.49 9.14
N GLN A 48 -6.53 -16.55 9.83
CA GLN A 48 -6.42 -17.23 11.13
C GLN A 48 -7.33 -16.64 12.21
N LEU A 49 -7.51 -15.33 12.22
CA LEU A 49 -8.42 -14.69 13.17
C LEU A 49 -9.88 -15.00 12.83
N ALA A 50 -10.26 -15.02 11.55
CA ALA A 50 -11.61 -15.37 11.12
C ALA A 50 -11.94 -16.84 11.41
N ASP A 51 -10.96 -17.73 11.32
CA ASP A 51 -11.14 -19.15 11.71
C ASP A 51 -11.36 -19.34 13.22
N ARG A 52 -10.86 -18.41 14.05
CA ARG A 52 -10.98 -18.47 15.51
C ARG A 52 -12.19 -17.70 16.07
N TYR A 53 -12.64 -16.69 15.35
CA TYR A 53 -13.63 -15.73 15.85
C TYR A 53 -14.76 -15.56 14.83
N ALA A 54 -15.92 -16.13 15.07
CA ALA A 54 -17.09 -16.12 14.18
C ALA A 54 -17.63 -14.72 13.85
N TYR A 55 -17.27 -13.69 14.63
CA TYR A 55 -17.66 -12.30 14.35
C TYR A 55 -16.75 -11.59 13.33
N ILE A 56 -15.67 -12.25 12.88
CA ILE A 56 -14.78 -11.71 11.83
C ILE A 56 -15.24 -12.27 10.49
N ASP A 57 -15.74 -11.39 9.65
CA ASP A 57 -16.20 -11.73 8.31
C ASP A 57 -15.06 -11.58 7.29
N ARG A 58 -14.58 -12.72 6.78
CA ARG A 58 -13.50 -12.73 5.77
C ARG A 58 -13.93 -12.27 4.38
N ASP A 59 -15.23 -12.17 4.12
CA ASP A 59 -15.77 -11.69 2.86
C ASP A 59 -15.96 -10.17 2.84
N ARG A 60 -15.79 -9.52 4.01
CA ARG A 60 -15.87 -8.08 4.19
C ARG A 60 -14.58 -7.50 4.78
N VAL A 61 -13.46 -7.70 4.09
CA VAL A 61 -12.14 -7.21 4.51
C VAL A 61 -11.81 -5.93 3.76
N GLY A 62 -11.58 -4.86 4.51
CA GLY A 62 -11.08 -3.59 4.01
C GLY A 62 -9.69 -3.27 4.53
N ILE A 63 -8.98 -2.38 3.84
CA ILE A 63 -7.64 -1.93 4.21
C ILE A 63 -7.50 -0.43 3.97
N TYR A 64 -6.81 0.26 4.85
CA TYR A 64 -6.44 1.65 4.63
C TYR A 64 -5.02 1.92 5.11
N GLY A 65 -4.43 2.97 4.58
CA GLY A 65 -3.11 3.39 4.99
C GLY A 65 -2.72 4.74 4.42
N HIS A 66 -1.71 5.33 5.04
CA HIS A 66 -1.15 6.61 4.66
C HIS A 66 0.35 6.45 4.38
N SER A 67 0.89 7.21 3.41
CA SER A 67 2.32 7.19 3.04
C SER A 67 2.75 5.78 2.59
N GLY A 68 3.78 5.18 3.18
CA GLY A 68 4.12 3.77 2.95
C GLY A 68 2.95 2.81 3.21
N GLY A 69 2.07 3.13 4.18
CA GLY A 69 0.83 2.40 4.42
C GLY A 69 -0.18 2.56 3.28
N GLY A 70 -0.24 3.73 2.64
CA GLY A 70 -1.04 3.96 1.43
C GLY A 70 -0.56 3.12 0.25
N MET A 71 0.76 3.05 0.05
CA MET A 71 1.37 2.15 -0.92
C MET A 71 0.97 0.70 -0.66
N MET A 72 1.06 0.25 0.61
CA MET A 72 0.70 -1.11 1.00
C MET A 72 -0.80 -1.40 0.86
N ALA A 73 -1.68 -0.43 1.14
CA ALA A 73 -3.12 -0.59 0.94
C ALA A 73 -3.47 -0.79 -0.54
N ALA A 74 -2.88 0.00 -1.42
CA ALA A 74 -3.04 -0.18 -2.87
C ALA A 74 -2.44 -1.52 -3.34
N ALA A 75 -1.23 -1.87 -2.87
CA ALA A 75 -0.62 -3.16 -3.19
C ALA A 75 -1.50 -4.34 -2.76
N ALA A 76 -2.12 -4.28 -1.57
CA ALA A 76 -2.94 -5.33 -1.02
C ALA A 76 -4.18 -5.63 -1.87
N ILE A 77 -4.97 -4.60 -2.20
CA ILE A 77 -6.19 -4.77 -3.01
C ILE A 77 -5.88 -5.21 -4.45
N LEU A 78 -4.73 -4.82 -4.99
CA LEU A 78 -4.31 -5.19 -6.33
C LEU A 78 -3.61 -6.55 -6.40
N THR A 79 -3.00 -7.02 -5.29
CA THR A 79 -2.36 -8.35 -5.22
C THR A 79 -3.36 -9.43 -4.82
N TYR A 80 -4.29 -9.11 -3.93
CA TYR A 80 -5.33 -10.02 -3.44
C TYR A 80 -6.73 -9.44 -3.68
N PRO A 81 -7.14 -9.26 -4.97
CA PRO A 81 -8.36 -8.55 -5.32
C PRO A 81 -9.65 -9.27 -4.91
N ASP A 82 -9.57 -10.58 -4.67
CA ASP A 82 -10.68 -11.39 -4.18
C ASP A 82 -10.77 -11.41 -2.64
N PHE A 83 -9.74 -10.96 -1.95
CA PHE A 83 -9.70 -10.91 -0.48
C PHE A 83 -10.01 -9.51 0.06
N PHE A 84 -9.28 -8.49 -0.38
CA PHE A 84 -9.54 -7.10 0.01
C PHE A 84 -10.63 -6.51 -0.87
N LYS A 85 -11.78 -6.16 -0.27
CA LYS A 85 -12.95 -5.64 -1.00
C LYS A 85 -12.92 -4.12 -1.16
N VAL A 86 -12.36 -3.42 -0.18
CA VAL A 86 -12.30 -1.96 -0.13
C VAL A 86 -10.91 -1.52 0.32
N ALA A 87 -10.33 -0.54 -0.36
CA ALA A 87 -9.08 0.09 0.07
C ALA A 87 -9.16 1.61 0.02
N VAL A 88 -8.60 2.27 1.04
CA VAL A 88 -8.31 3.71 1.02
C VAL A 88 -6.81 3.90 1.11
N ALA A 89 -6.22 4.41 0.04
CA ALA A 89 -4.78 4.55 -0.12
C ALA A 89 -4.41 6.03 -0.22
N ALA A 90 -3.81 6.56 0.86
CA ALA A 90 -3.57 7.98 1.02
C ALA A 90 -2.08 8.32 0.95
N SER A 91 -1.72 9.34 0.15
CA SER A 91 -0.37 9.89 -0.01
C SER A 91 0.72 8.82 -0.22
N GLY A 92 0.41 7.76 -0.97
CA GLY A 92 1.27 6.59 -1.12
C GLY A 92 2.38 6.80 -2.16
N ASN A 93 3.58 6.30 -1.85
CA ASN A 93 4.71 6.26 -2.76
C ASN A 93 4.58 5.06 -3.73
N TYR A 94 3.58 5.12 -4.60
CA TYR A 94 3.20 4.02 -5.52
C TYR A 94 4.26 3.70 -6.56
N ASP A 95 5.15 4.66 -6.86
CA ASP A 95 6.33 4.47 -7.71
C ASP A 95 7.59 4.93 -6.96
N ASN A 96 8.26 4.00 -6.31
CA ASN A 96 9.48 4.29 -5.59
C ASN A 96 10.69 4.66 -6.50
N ASN A 97 10.54 4.57 -7.83
CA ASN A 97 11.58 5.01 -8.76
C ASN A 97 11.58 6.54 -8.97
N ILE A 98 10.48 7.21 -8.65
CA ILE A 98 10.37 8.69 -8.66
C ILE A 98 10.35 9.28 -7.24
N TYR A 99 10.39 8.44 -6.22
CA TYR A 99 10.53 8.84 -4.83
C TYR A 99 12.01 9.03 -4.47
N THR A 100 12.31 9.35 -3.22
CA THR A 100 13.67 9.61 -2.75
C THR A 100 14.58 8.39 -2.93
N LYS A 101 15.68 8.52 -3.66
CA LYS A 101 16.57 7.39 -4.00
C LYS A 101 17.10 6.65 -2.79
N TRP A 102 17.50 7.38 -1.74
CA TRP A 102 18.01 6.75 -0.51
C TRP A 102 17.00 5.80 0.13
N TRP A 103 15.70 6.10 0.04
CA TRP A 103 14.63 5.20 0.50
C TRP A 103 14.63 3.89 -0.29
N GLY A 104 14.66 3.99 -1.61
CA GLY A 104 14.73 2.82 -2.48
C GLY A 104 15.98 1.98 -2.23
N GLU A 105 17.13 2.61 -2.11
CA GLU A 105 18.40 1.93 -1.83
C GLU A 105 18.42 1.28 -0.44
N MET A 106 17.86 1.93 0.58
CA MET A 106 17.82 1.43 1.95
C MET A 106 16.91 0.21 2.10
N TYR A 107 15.72 0.22 1.49
CA TYR A 107 14.69 -0.80 1.73
C TYR A 107 14.53 -1.83 0.61
N HIS A 108 14.88 -1.50 -0.61
CA HIS A 108 14.86 -2.42 -1.74
C HIS A 108 16.26 -2.89 -2.14
N GLY A 109 17.25 -2.02 -1.98
CA GLY A 109 18.63 -2.29 -2.34
C GLY A 109 18.92 -2.11 -3.81
N VAL A 110 20.20 -2.35 -4.14
CA VAL A 110 20.74 -2.29 -5.50
C VAL A 110 21.30 -3.66 -5.84
N LYS A 111 20.86 -4.23 -6.96
CA LYS A 111 21.37 -5.53 -7.44
C LYS A 111 22.53 -5.30 -8.39
N MET A 112 23.68 -5.88 -8.07
CA MET A 112 24.84 -5.89 -8.97
C MET A 112 24.80 -7.13 -9.86
N LYS A 113 24.85 -6.92 -11.16
CA LYS A 113 25.05 -7.99 -12.16
C LYS A 113 26.42 -7.82 -12.82
N VAL A 114 27.09 -8.93 -13.05
CA VAL A 114 28.35 -8.95 -13.79
C VAL A 114 28.08 -9.55 -15.15
N LYS A 115 28.29 -8.76 -16.20
CA LYS A 115 28.30 -9.25 -17.58
C LYS A 115 29.75 -9.25 -18.10
N LYS A 116 30.07 -10.20 -18.96
CA LYS A 116 31.31 -10.14 -19.76
C LYS A 116 30.95 -9.60 -21.14
N ASP A 117 31.73 -8.68 -21.65
CA ASP A 117 31.62 -8.26 -23.04
C ASP A 117 32.24 -9.29 -24.01
N ALA A 118 32.28 -8.96 -25.31
CA ALA A 118 32.82 -9.84 -26.35
C ALA A 118 34.32 -10.17 -26.14
N ASP A 119 35.07 -9.28 -25.50
CA ASP A 119 36.49 -9.42 -25.19
C ASP A 119 36.73 -10.09 -23.84
N GLY A 120 35.69 -10.56 -23.16
CA GLY A 120 35.77 -11.23 -21.87
C GLY A 120 35.93 -10.28 -20.66
N ILE A 121 35.90 -8.96 -20.87
CA ILE A 121 36.06 -7.95 -19.83
C ILE A 121 34.80 -7.89 -18.99
N LYS A 122 34.95 -7.91 -17.65
CA LYS A 122 33.83 -7.81 -16.70
C LYS A 122 33.28 -6.40 -16.69
N LYS A 123 31.97 -6.28 -16.99
CA LYS A 123 31.17 -5.05 -16.83
C LYS A 123 30.22 -5.22 -15.66
N TYR A 124 30.28 -4.32 -14.69
CA TYR A 124 29.39 -4.27 -13.55
C TYR A 124 28.17 -3.42 -13.89
N ILE A 125 26.96 -3.97 -13.73
CA ILE A 125 25.70 -3.30 -13.98
C ILE A 125 24.95 -3.25 -12.66
N PHE A 126 24.53 -2.06 -12.24
CA PHE A 126 23.75 -1.86 -11.03
C PHE A 126 22.28 -1.62 -11.40
N GLU A 127 21.41 -2.49 -10.90
CA GLU A 127 19.96 -2.39 -11.09
C GLU A 127 19.33 -1.92 -9.80
N SER A 128 18.68 -0.77 -9.84
CA SER A 128 17.93 -0.18 -8.73
C SER A 128 16.42 -0.03 -9.01
N LYS A 129 15.95 -0.62 -10.12
CA LYS A 129 14.53 -0.53 -10.49
C LYS A 129 13.67 -1.28 -9.47
N ILE A 130 12.72 -0.57 -8.87
CA ILE A 130 11.78 -1.10 -7.90
C ILE A 130 10.46 -1.42 -8.62
N PRO A 131 9.85 -2.61 -8.41
CA PRO A 131 8.51 -2.91 -8.91
C PRO A 131 7.49 -1.87 -8.42
N THR A 132 6.66 -1.40 -9.34
CA THR A 132 5.68 -0.34 -9.05
C THR A 132 4.29 -0.91 -8.77
N ILE A 133 3.44 -0.12 -8.11
CA ILE A 133 2.03 -0.48 -7.92
C ILE A 133 1.26 -0.45 -9.25
N MET A 134 1.67 0.41 -10.19
CA MET A 134 1.05 0.51 -11.51
C MET A 134 1.06 -0.80 -12.31
N GLU A 135 2.08 -1.65 -12.10
CA GLU A 135 2.16 -2.98 -12.74
C GLU A 135 1.00 -3.91 -12.36
N LEU A 136 0.32 -3.62 -11.25
CA LEU A 136 -0.79 -4.41 -10.73
C LEU A 136 -2.18 -3.82 -11.07
N ALA A 137 -2.24 -2.65 -11.71
CA ALA A 137 -3.48 -1.90 -11.90
C ALA A 137 -4.62 -2.71 -12.53
N ALA A 138 -4.30 -3.58 -13.50
CA ALA A 138 -5.29 -4.42 -14.18
C ALA A 138 -6.03 -5.41 -13.24
N ASN A 139 -5.47 -5.70 -12.07
CA ASN A 139 -6.04 -6.67 -11.14
C ASN A 139 -7.17 -6.11 -10.28
N LEU A 140 -7.44 -4.79 -10.29
CA LEU A 140 -8.46 -4.19 -9.45
C LEU A 140 -9.85 -4.82 -9.70
N LYS A 141 -10.47 -5.33 -8.63
CA LYS A 141 -11.86 -5.84 -8.61
C LYS A 141 -12.72 -5.12 -7.57
N GLY A 142 -12.13 -4.76 -6.44
CA GLY A 142 -12.80 -4.08 -5.33
C GLY A 142 -12.90 -2.56 -5.50
N LYS A 143 -13.27 -1.88 -4.44
CA LYS A 143 -13.41 -0.42 -4.37
C LYS A 143 -12.12 0.21 -3.86
N LEU A 144 -11.55 1.11 -4.62
CA LEU A 144 -10.30 1.80 -4.30
C LEU A 144 -10.52 3.30 -4.30
N LEU A 145 -10.24 3.94 -3.16
CA LEU A 145 -10.14 5.39 -3.05
C LEU A 145 -8.67 5.80 -2.92
N LEU A 146 -8.22 6.61 -3.85
CA LEU A 146 -6.92 7.28 -3.80
C LEU A 146 -7.08 8.67 -3.17
N VAL A 147 -6.28 9.00 -2.18
CA VAL A 147 -6.30 10.34 -1.55
C VAL A 147 -4.91 10.94 -1.59
N THR A 148 -4.80 12.23 -1.89
CA THR A 148 -3.53 12.98 -1.85
C THR A 148 -3.76 14.44 -1.48
N GLY A 149 -2.80 15.05 -0.80
CA GLY A 149 -2.73 16.50 -0.69
C GLY A 149 -2.05 17.11 -1.92
N ASP A 150 -2.50 18.26 -2.39
CA ASP A 150 -1.90 18.93 -3.55
C ASP A 150 -0.57 19.63 -3.22
N MET A 151 -0.32 19.91 -1.93
CA MET A 151 0.91 20.53 -1.42
C MET A 151 1.90 19.52 -0.83
N ASP A 152 1.71 18.21 -1.07
CA ASP A 152 2.60 17.16 -0.55
C ASP A 152 3.98 17.21 -1.23
N ILE A 153 4.96 17.71 -0.52
CA ILE A 153 6.36 17.79 -0.96
C ILE A 153 7.19 16.56 -0.56
N ASN A 154 6.65 15.69 0.29
CA ASN A 154 7.32 14.45 0.70
C ASN A 154 7.02 13.33 -0.32
N VAL A 155 5.76 12.93 -0.44
CA VAL A 155 5.33 12.00 -1.50
C VAL A 155 4.54 12.77 -2.54
N HIS A 156 5.25 13.36 -3.48
CA HIS A 156 4.66 14.25 -4.48
C HIS A 156 3.41 13.63 -5.13
N PRO A 157 2.30 14.41 -5.31
CA PRO A 157 1.01 13.94 -5.86
C PRO A 157 1.13 13.20 -7.19
N ALA A 158 2.22 13.41 -7.94
CA ALA A 158 2.52 12.67 -9.15
C ALA A 158 2.51 11.14 -8.93
N ASN A 159 2.83 10.65 -7.73
CA ASN A 159 2.70 9.22 -7.41
C ASN A 159 1.24 8.75 -7.55
N THR A 160 0.30 9.51 -6.98
CA THR A 160 -1.13 9.22 -7.05
C THR A 160 -1.65 9.33 -8.49
N PHE A 161 -1.28 10.38 -9.21
CA PHE A 161 -1.69 10.57 -10.61
C PHE A 161 -1.14 9.48 -11.54
N ARG A 162 0.07 8.97 -11.30
CA ARG A 162 0.64 7.85 -12.07
C ARG A 162 -0.15 6.57 -11.86
N LEU A 163 -0.57 6.26 -10.62
CA LEU A 163 -1.41 5.11 -10.33
C LEU A 163 -2.80 5.27 -10.94
N ALA A 164 -3.42 6.45 -10.80
CA ALA A 164 -4.69 6.78 -11.44
C ALA A 164 -4.64 6.57 -12.96
N ASN A 165 -3.58 7.07 -13.61
CA ASN A 165 -3.40 6.87 -15.06
C ASN A 165 -3.26 5.38 -15.44
N ALA A 166 -2.58 4.57 -14.61
CA ALA A 166 -2.46 3.14 -14.86
C ALA A 166 -3.80 2.41 -14.72
N LEU A 167 -4.61 2.80 -13.72
CA LEU A 167 -5.97 2.27 -13.53
C LEU A 167 -6.88 2.63 -14.70
N ILE A 168 -6.85 3.89 -15.16
CA ILE A 168 -7.61 4.35 -16.34
C ILE A 168 -7.20 3.55 -17.60
N LYS A 169 -5.90 3.37 -17.85
CA LYS A 169 -5.41 2.57 -18.98
C LYS A 169 -5.79 1.10 -18.89
N ALA A 170 -6.03 0.58 -17.70
CA ALA A 170 -6.49 -0.77 -17.45
C ALA A 170 -8.02 -0.89 -17.43
N ASP A 171 -8.75 0.17 -17.78
CA ASP A 171 -10.23 0.24 -17.74
C ASP A 171 -10.80 -0.14 -16.37
N LYS A 172 -10.20 0.41 -15.29
CA LYS A 172 -10.62 0.17 -13.90
C LYS A 172 -11.27 1.41 -13.31
N LEU A 173 -12.46 1.21 -12.72
CA LEU A 173 -13.14 2.27 -11.98
C LEU A 173 -12.57 2.37 -10.55
N PHE A 174 -12.26 3.57 -10.15
CA PHE A 174 -11.75 3.91 -8.81
C PHE A 174 -12.21 5.32 -8.45
N ASP A 175 -12.11 5.65 -7.17
CA ASP A 175 -12.40 6.98 -6.66
C ASP A 175 -11.09 7.71 -6.34
N MET A 176 -11.12 9.04 -6.46
CA MET A 176 -9.96 9.86 -6.15
C MET A 176 -10.37 11.18 -5.48
N MET A 177 -9.66 11.53 -4.40
CA MET A 177 -9.81 12.79 -3.70
C MET A 177 -8.46 13.51 -3.63
N VAL A 178 -8.41 14.71 -4.17
CA VAL A 178 -7.32 15.66 -3.92
C VAL A 178 -7.80 16.63 -2.84
N ILE A 179 -7.05 16.76 -1.75
CA ILE A 179 -7.38 17.69 -0.65
C ILE A 179 -6.57 18.97 -0.86
N PRO A 180 -7.22 20.09 -1.26
CA PRO A 180 -6.51 21.34 -1.53
C PRO A 180 -5.86 21.92 -0.29
N GLY A 181 -4.63 22.41 -0.44
CA GLY A 181 -3.84 23.00 0.64
C GLY A 181 -3.28 22.01 1.66
N ALA A 182 -3.54 20.71 1.49
CA ALA A 182 -2.99 19.70 2.37
C ALA A 182 -1.58 19.29 1.93
N ASP A 183 -0.69 19.19 2.90
CA ASP A 183 0.64 18.62 2.77
C ASP A 183 0.62 17.08 2.87
N HIS A 184 1.76 16.46 3.20
CA HIS A 184 1.84 15.01 3.41
C HIS A 184 0.92 14.52 4.54
N SER A 185 0.65 15.36 5.53
CA SER A 185 -0.19 15.06 6.69
C SER A 185 -1.65 15.44 6.39
N ILE A 186 -2.35 14.65 5.60
CA ILE A 186 -3.78 14.85 5.26
C ILE A 186 -4.73 14.62 6.47
N ASP A 187 -4.23 14.80 7.66
CA ASP A 187 -4.84 14.45 8.96
C ASP A 187 -5.89 15.51 9.35
N SER A 188 -7.08 15.38 8.82
CA SER A 188 -8.20 16.32 9.05
C SER A 188 -9.49 15.59 9.44
N PRO A 189 -10.43 16.26 10.14
CA PRO A 189 -11.76 15.70 10.39
C PRO A 189 -12.48 15.26 9.13
N TYR A 190 -12.32 16.03 8.03
CA TYR A 190 -12.87 15.68 6.73
C TYR A 190 -12.34 14.34 6.21
N TYR A 191 -11.02 14.15 6.25
CA TYR A 191 -10.41 12.89 5.79
C TYR A 191 -10.88 11.68 6.60
N PHE A 192 -10.98 11.81 7.92
CA PHE A 192 -11.49 10.72 8.75
C PHE A 192 -12.97 10.43 8.53
N ASN A 193 -13.77 11.45 8.23
CA ASN A 193 -15.16 11.26 7.84
C ASN A 193 -15.25 10.56 6.48
N LEU A 194 -14.50 11.01 5.48
CA LEU A 194 -14.43 10.39 4.17
C LEU A 194 -14.05 8.91 4.28
N LEU A 195 -13.03 8.59 5.07
CA LEU A 195 -12.59 7.22 5.31
C LEU A 195 -13.73 6.36 5.88
N ARG A 196 -14.43 6.85 6.92
CA ARG A 196 -15.55 6.13 7.55
C ARG A 196 -16.70 5.92 6.59
N HIS A 197 -17.11 6.95 5.87
CA HIS A 197 -18.20 6.87 4.89
C HIS A 197 -17.87 5.90 3.77
N TYR A 198 -16.66 5.93 3.23
CA TYR A 198 -16.24 5.04 2.15
C TYR A 198 -16.31 3.55 2.57
N PHE A 199 -15.84 3.24 3.77
CA PHE A 199 -15.95 1.87 4.29
C PHE A 199 -17.40 1.49 4.62
N ALA A 200 -18.20 2.39 5.19
CA ALA A 200 -19.61 2.09 5.49
C ALA A 200 -20.39 1.80 4.21
N GLU A 201 -20.23 2.62 3.19
CA GLU A 201 -20.92 2.45 1.91
C GLU A 201 -20.52 1.15 1.21
N HIS A 202 -19.22 0.93 1.06
CA HIS A 202 -18.74 -0.13 0.18
C HIS A 202 -18.43 -1.46 0.87
N LEU A 203 -18.37 -1.49 2.19
CA LEU A 203 -18.07 -2.71 2.94
C LEU A 203 -19.26 -3.17 3.82
N LEU A 204 -20.05 -2.22 4.33
CA LEU A 204 -21.18 -2.52 5.22
C LEU A 204 -22.55 -2.36 4.52
N GLY A 205 -22.59 -1.79 3.32
CA GLY A 205 -23.80 -1.62 2.52
C GLY A 205 -24.76 -0.53 3.03
N GLY A 206 -24.27 0.42 3.82
CA GLY A 206 -25.06 1.52 4.33
C GLY A 206 -24.27 2.79 4.61
N ALA A 207 -24.94 3.96 4.49
CA ALA A 207 -24.39 5.22 4.95
C ALA A 207 -24.33 5.25 6.49
N ILE A 208 -23.32 5.91 7.05
CA ILE A 208 -23.31 6.29 8.48
C ILE A 208 -24.07 7.60 8.57
N GLU A 209 -25.14 7.63 9.33
CA GLU A 209 -25.86 8.84 9.73
C GLU A 209 -24.98 9.72 10.64
#